data_de847b257cc8fc4828c0ab451e050b16
#
_entry.id   de847b257cc8fc4828c0ab451e050b16
#
_cell.length_a   1.000
_cell.length_b   1.000
_cell.length_c   1.000
_cell.angle_alpha   90.00
_cell.angle_beta   90.00
_cell.angle_gamma   90.00
#
_symmetry.space_group_name_H-M   'P 1'
#
loop_
_entity.id
_entity.type
_entity.pdbx_description
1 polymer ?
#
loop_
_entity_poly.entity_id
_entity_poly.type
_entity_poly.pdbx_seq_one_letter_code
_entity_poly.pdbx_strand_id
1 'polypeptide(L)'
;KMKLNLIQNKISKAITRTFKSNTVVVIVFDTDTSTGVSILEYNIAELKKEKNVKDIILIPQVKNFEDELKKSTNIRQIKEFTGSLSNSDFKRGFLKITNLESKFKMHKFDIKKFWASNPTDLYQSLKNMSEKIKL
;
A
#
# COMPACT_ATOMS: atom_id res chain seq x y z
N LYS A 1 13.97 -4.97 7.35
CA LYS A 1 12.87 -4.44 6.53
C LYS A 1 13.28 -3.09 5.95
N MET A 2 13.52 -3.05 4.65
CA MET A 2 13.91 -1.82 3.96
C MET A 2 12.66 -1.09 3.47
N LYS A 3 12.55 0.21 3.76
CA LYS A 3 11.46 1.06 3.28
C LYS A 3 11.97 1.89 2.10
N LEU A 4 11.34 1.73 0.94
CA LEU A 4 11.67 2.46 -0.28
C LEU A 4 10.53 3.38 -0.67
N ASN A 5 10.84 4.62 -1.04
CA ASN A 5 9.86 5.53 -1.61
C ASN A 5 9.95 5.49 -3.14
N LEU A 6 9.21 4.55 -3.74
CA LEU A 6 9.23 4.31 -5.18
C LEU A 6 8.36 5.30 -5.99
N ILE A 7 7.69 6.22 -5.34
CA ILE A 7 6.92 7.28 -5.99
C ILE A 7 7.76 8.55 -6.17
N GLN A 8 8.67 8.82 -5.23
CA GLN A 8 9.51 10.04 -5.26
C GLN A 8 10.90 9.79 -5.82
N ASN A 9 11.44 8.59 -5.68
CA ASN A 9 12.82 8.30 -6.02
C ASN A 9 12.93 7.12 -6.97
N LYS A 10 13.79 7.24 -7.98
CA LYS A 10 14.18 6.11 -8.82
C LYS A 10 14.97 5.10 -7.98
N ILE A 11 14.66 3.83 -8.17
CA ILE A 11 15.36 2.73 -7.49
C ILE A 11 16.81 2.66 -7.97
N SER A 12 17.75 2.49 -7.05
CA SER A 12 19.16 2.34 -7.39
C SER A 12 19.56 0.87 -7.55
N LYS A 13 20.53 0.61 -8.41
CA LYS A 13 21.10 -0.74 -8.56
C LYS A 13 21.79 -1.24 -7.28
N ALA A 14 22.27 -0.35 -6.43
CA ALA A 14 22.83 -0.71 -5.13
C ALA A 14 21.78 -1.42 -4.24
N ILE A 15 20.53 -1.00 -4.33
CA ILE A 15 19.42 -1.60 -3.60
C ILE A 15 19.03 -2.95 -4.21
N THR A 16 18.85 -3.02 -5.53
CA THR A 16 18.43 -4.26 -6.20
C THR A 16 19.47 -5.37 -6.07
N ARG A 17 20.74 -5.04 -5.96
CA ARG A 17 21.82 -6.01 -5.68
C ARG A 17 21.70 -6.70 -4.33
N THR A 18 20.95 -6.14 -3.39
CA THR A 18 20.71 -6.77 -2.08
C THR A 18 19.63 -7.86 -2.15
N PHE A 19 18.91 -7.97 -3.26
CA PHE A 19 17.82 -8.94 -3.40
C PHE A 19 18.36 -10.36 -3.53
N LYS A 20 17.82 -11.23 -2.71
CA LYS A 20 18.10 -12.66 -2.80
C LYS A 20 17.32 -13.29 -3.95
N SER A 21 17.76 -14.48 -4.39
CA SER A 21 17.05 -15.28 -5.36
C SER A 21 15.58 -15.49 -4.97
N ASN A 22 14.68 -15.42 -5.94
CA ASN A 22 13.22 -15.55 -5.74
C ASN A 22 12.59 -14.46 -4.86
N THR A 23 13.14 -13.25 -4.84
CA THR A 23 12.54 -12.13 -4.12
C THR A 23 11.17 -11.77 -4.74
N VAL A 24 10.15 -11.67 -3.90
CA VAL A 24 8.84 -11.09 -4.26
C VAL A 24 8.81 -9.66 -3.72
N VAL A 25 8.53 -8.71 -4.60
CA VAL A 25 8.41 -7.29 -4.25
C VAL A 25 6.94 -6.92 -4.15
N VAL A 26 6.51 -6.48 -2.98
CA VAL A 26 5.14 -5.96 -2.77
C VAL A 26 5.22 -4.44 -2.70
N ILE A 27 4.51 -3.78 -3.60
CA ILE A 27 4.46 -2.32 -3.68
C ILE A 27 3.06 -1.86 -3.29
N VAL A 28 2.96 -1.20 -2.13
CA VAL A 28 1.73 -0.57 -1.65
C VAL A 28 1.87 0.94 -1.86
N PHE A 29 0.89 1.55 -2.51
CA PHE A 29 0.96 2.98 -2.88
C PHE A 29 -0.40 3.65 -2.88
N ASP A 30 -0.44 4.91 -2.44
CA ASP A 30 -1.64 5.74 -2.49
C ASP A 30 -1.87 6.26 -3.92
N THR A 31 -3.13 6.48 -4.31
CA THR A 31 -3.52 6.94 -5.64
C THR A 31 -4.13 8.35 -5.65
N ASP A 32 -4.06 9.05 -4.53
CA ASP A 32 -4.59 10.43 -4.39
C ASP A 32 -3.61 11.53 -4.81
N THR A 33 -2.39 11.15 -5.21
CA THR A 33 -1.38 12.09 -5.70
C THR A 33 -1.44 12.22 -7.23
N SER A 34 -1.31 13.44 -7.72
CA SER A 34 -1.22 13.72 -9.17
C SER A 34 0.17 13.51 -9.77
N THR A 35 1.17 13.26 -8.92
CA THR A 35 2.58 13.11 -9.29
C THR A 35 3.10 11.75 -8.83
N GLY A 36 4.14 11.27 -9.49
CA GLY A 36 4.85 10.06 -9.07
C GLY A 36 4.50 8.79 -9.85
N VAL A 37 3.43 8.77 -10.65
CA VAL A 37 3.07 7.59 -11.44
C VAL A 37 4.17 7.20 -12.42
N SER A 38 4.78 8.15 -13.11
CA SER A 38 5.87 7.89 -14.05
C SER A 38 7.13 7.33 -13.38
N ILE A 39 7.46 7.80 -12.19
CA ILE A 39 8.58 7.27 -11.40
C ILE A 39 8.25 5.86 -10.93
N LEU A 40 7.03 5.62 -10.48
CA LEU A 40 6.58 4.29 -10.06
C LEU A 40 6.62 3.30 -11.22
N GLU A 41 6.11 3.68 -12.40
CA GLU A 41 6.17 2.85 -13.60
C GLU A 41 7.62 2.55 -14.03
N TYR A 42 8.49 3.55 -13.99
CA TYR A 42 9.92 3.36 -14.23
C TYR A 42 10.52 2.34 -13.25
N ASN A 43 10.25 2.48 -11.97
CA ASN A 43 10.76 1.58 -10.94
C ASN A 43 10.24 0.15 -11.11
N ILE A 44 8.98 -0.02 -11.47
CA ILE A 44 8.40 -1.34 -11.78
C ILE A 44 9.13 -1.97 -12.97
N ALA A 45 9.36 -1.20 -14.04
CA ALA A 45 10.07 -1.68 -15.21
C ALA A 45 11.51 -2.10 -14.90
N GLU A 46 12.21 -1.33 -14.06
CA GLU A 46 13.57 -1.68 -13.61
C GLU A 46 13.59 -2.95 -12.73
N LEU A 47 12.63 -3.07 -11.81
CA LEU A 47 12.49 -4.28 -10.98
C LEU A 47 12.22 -5.54 -11.80
N LYS A 48 11.43 -5.43 -12.87
CA LYS A 48 11.16 -6.55 -13.79
C LYS A 48 12.39 -7.06 -14.52
N LYS A 49 13.43 -6.25 -14.66
CA LYS A 49 14.69 -6.64 -15.30
C LYS A 49 15.64 -7.38 -14.34
N GLU A 50 15.37 -7.31 -13.04
CA GLU A 50 16.23 -7.91 -12.02
C GLU A 50 16.01 -9.43 -11.94
N LYS A 51 17.07 -10.20 -12.24
CA LYS A 51 17.01 -11.68 -12.26
C LYS A 51 16.60 -12.30 -10.93
N ASN A 52 16.82 -11.62 -9.82
CA ASN A 52 16.49 -12.10 -8.49
C ASN A 52 15.03 -11.79 -8.10
N VAL A 53 14.32 -10.98 -8.87
CA VAL A 53 12.91 -10.65 -8.63
C VAL A 53 12.03 -11.69 -9.33
N LYS A 54 11.33 -12.49 -8.54
CA LYS A 54 10.41 -13.52 -9.03
C LYS A 54 9.06 -12.96 -9.43
N ASP A 55 8.53 -12.03 -8.63
CA ASP A 55 7.22 -11.43 -8.88
C ASP A 55 7.15 -10.02 -8.26
N ILE A 56 6.29 -9.20 -8.84
CA ILE A 56 5.97 -7.86 -8.32
C ILE A 56 4.47 -7.79 -8.12
N ILE A 57 4.05 -7.57 -6.88
CA ILE A 57 2.65 -7.48 -6.50
C ILE A 57 2.31 -6.02 -6.24
N LEU A 58 1.37 -5.48 -7.02
CA LEU A 58 0.93 -4.10 -6.92
C LEU A 58 -0.34 -4.01 -6.08
N ILE A 59 -0.33 -3.16 -5.07
CA ILE A 59 -1.47 -2.92 -4.19
C ILE A 59 -1.77 -1.42 -4.14
N PRO A 60 -2.61 -0.91 -5.05
CA PRO A 60 -3.09 0.46 -4.98
C PRO A 60 -4.03 0.63 -3.78
N GLN A 61 -3.76 1.61 -2.95
CA GLN A 61 -4.71 2.12 -1.98
C GLN A 61 -5.53 3.19 -2.70
N VAL A 62 -6.78 2.87 -3.06
CA VAL A 62 -7.61 3.78 -3.85
C VAL A 62 -7.97 4.98 -2.99
N LYS A 63 -7.45 6.12 -3.41
CA LYS A 63 -7.12 7.34 -2.70
C LYS A 63 -5.95 7.11 -1.73
N ASN A 64 -6.20 6.59 -0.52
CA ASN A 64 -5.18 6.39 0.52
C ASN A 64 -5.60 5.30 1.51
N PHE A 65 -4.73 5.02 2.48
CA PHE A 65 -4.96 4.00 3.51
C PHE A 65 -6.21 4.28 4.36
N GLU A 66 -6.47 5.53 4.70
CA GLU A 66 -7.62 5.94 5.51
C GLU A 66 -8.95 5.63 4.80
N ASP A 67 -9.02 5.85 3.49
CA ASP A 67 -10.19 5.49 2.70
C ASP A 67 -10.37 3.98 2.57
N GLU A 68 -9.29 3.22 2.45
CA GLU A 68 -9.33 1.76 2.47
C GLU A 68 -9.88 1.22 3.80
N LEU A 69 -9.50 1.80 4.94
CA LEU A 69 -10.06 1.44 6.24
C LEU A 69 -11.55 1.74 6.32
N LYS A 70 -12.00 2.89 5.85
CA LYS A 70 -13.44 3.24 5.83
C LYS A 70 -14.26 2.27 4.98
N LYS A 71 -13.73 1.83 3.84
CA LYS A 71 -14.41 0.86 2.96
C LYS A 71 -14.52 -0.54 3.57
N SER A 72 -13.53 -0.94 4.34
CA SER A 72 -13.39 -2.29 4.88
C SER A 72 -13.87 -2.47 6.32
N THR A 73 -14.33 -1.40 6.96
CA THR A 73 -14.83 -1.38 8.33
C THR A 73 -16.19 -0.70 8.42
N ASN A 74 -16.77 -0.64 9.61
CA ASN A 74 -18.00 0.12 9.87
C ASN A 74 -17.76 1.58 10.30
N ILE A 75 -16.50 2.05 10.29
CA ILE A 75 -16.20 3.44 10.64
C ILE A 75 -16.62 4.39 9.52
N ARG A 76 -17.14 5.55 9.91
CA ARG A 76 -17.49 6.65 8.99
C ARG A 76 -16.39 7.71 8.93
N GLN A 77 -15.71 7.91 10.05
CA GLN A 77 -14.64 8.88 10.21
C GLN A 77 -13.43 8.22 10.85
N ILE A 78 -12.26 8.59 10.41
CA ILE A 78 -10.97 8.03 10.87
C ILE A 78 -10.78 8.14 12.39
N LYS A 79 -11.27 9.22 12.99
CA LYS A 79 -11.21 9.42 14.44
C LYS A 79 -11.89 8.32 15.27
N GLU A 80 -12.86 7.62 14.71
CA GLU A 80 -13.53 6.51 15.38
C GLU A 80 -12.57 5.33 15.65
N PHE A 81 -11.55 5.18 14.82
CA PHE A 81 -10.57 4.11 14.96
C PHE A 81 -9.46 4.43 15.98
N THR A 82 -8.96 5.65 15.97
CA THR A 82 -7.81 6.08 16.79
C THR A 82 -8.10 7.21 17.78
N GLY A 83 -9.24 7.89 17.68
CA GLY A 83 -9.53 9.13 18.40
C GLY A 83 -8.83 10.36 17.84
N SER A 84 -8.23 10.25 16.66
CA SER A 84 -7.43 11.32 16.05
C SER A 84 -8.29 12.44 15.48
N LEU A 85 -7.77 13.69 15.53
CA LEU A 85 -8.45 14.89 15.02
C LEU A 85 -8.11 15.18 13.55
N SER A 86 -6.96 14.70 13.07
CA SER A 86 -6.48 14.91 11.71
C SER A 86 -5.87 13.65 11.11
N ASN A 87 -5.68 13.60 9.78
CA ASN A 87 -5.01 12.49 9.11
C ASN A 87 -3.56 12.31 9.57
N SER A 88 -2.86 13.40 9.87
CA SER A 88 -1.51 13.35 10.41
C SER A 88 -1.47 12.70 11.79
N ASP A 89 -2.40 13.06 12.67
CA ASP A 89 -2.54 12.45 14.00
C ASP A 89 -2.99 10.99 13.91
N PHE A 90 -3.84 10.66 12.94
CA PHE A 90 -4.26 9.28 12.69
C PHE A 90 -3.07 8.37 12.42
N LYS A 91 -2.17 8.73 11.53
CA LYS A 91 -0.99 7.91 11.21
C LYS A 91 -0.12 7.65 12.45
N ARG A 92 0.11 8.67 13.25
CA ARG A 92 0.84 8.52 14.52
C ARG A 92 0.10 7.65 15.54
N GLY A 93 -1.20 7.86 15.69
CA GLY A 93 -2.07 7.08 16.57
C GLY A 93 -2.14 5.62 16.15
N PHE A 94 -2.30 5.36 14.86
CA PHE A 94 -2.36 4.01 14.31
C PHE A 94 -1.09 3.20 14.60
N LEU A 95 0.09 3.79 14.43
CA LEU A 95 1.36 3.13 14.70
C LEU A 95 1.58 2.79 16.19
N LYS A 96 0.85 3.44 17.10
CA LYS A 96 0.92 3.21 18.55
C LYS A 96 -0.09 2.17 19.04
N ILE A 97 -0.99 1.70 18.21
CA ILE A 97 -2.00 0.70 18.60
C ILE A 97 -1.30 -0.63 18.90
N THR A 98 -1.45 -1.11 20.13
CA THR A 98 -0.91 -2.40 20.58
C THR A 98 -1.89 -3.57 20.43
N ASN A 99 -3.19 -3.28 20.35
CA ASN A 99 -4.27 -4.25 20.25
C ASN A 99 -5.02 -4.14 18.91
N LEU A 100 -4.28 -4.05 17.81
CA LEU A 100 -4.82 -3.79 16.47
C LEU A 100 -5.87 -4.82 16.05
N GLU A 101 -5.64 -6.10 16.33
CA GLU A 101 -6.59 -7.18 16.01
C GLU A 101 -7.96 -6.95 16.69
N SER A 102 -7.95 -6.61 17.97
CA SER A 102 -9.19 -6.30 18.72
C SER A 102 -9.91 -5.09 18.13
N LYS A 103 -9.17 -4.07 17.74
CA LYS A 103 -9.72 -2.88 17.06
C LYS A 103 -10.38 -3.25 15.73
N PHE A 104 -9.74 -4.05 14.91
CA PHE A 104 -10.31 -4.53 13.65
C PHE A 104 -11.57 -5.36 13.87
N LYS A 105 -11.59 -6.25 14.84
CA LYS A 105 -12.79 -7.02 15.21
C LYS A 105 -13.93 -6.12 15.65
N MET A 106 -13.64 -5.17 16.54
CA MET A 106 -14.64 -4.20 17.03
C MET A 106 -15.28 -3.39 15.89
N HIS A 107 -14.47 -2.99 14.92
CA HIS A 107 -14.95 -2.22 13.76
C HIS A 107 -15.33 -3.07 12.55
N LYS A 108 -15.56 -4.37 12.73
CA LYS A 108 -16.04 -5.31 11.70
C LYS A 108 -15.20 -5.28 10.42
N PHE A 109 -13.88 -5.31 10.59
CA PHE A 109 -12.96 -5.32 9.46
C PHE A 109 -13.22 -6.53 8.54
N ASP A 110 -13.33 -6.25 7.24
CA ASP A 110 -13.51 -7.26 6.20
C ASP A 110 -12.33 -7.21 5.23
N ILE A 111 -11.47 -8.22 5.31
CA ILE A 111 -10.28 -8.35 4.44
C ILE A 111 -10.65 -8.42 2.96
N LYS A 112 -11.83 -8.92 2.60
CA LYS A 112 -12.28 -9.00 1.22
C LYS A 112 -12.54 -7.63 0.62
N LYS A 113 -12.92 -6.65 1.45
CA LYS A 113 -13.16 -5.27 1.04
C LYS A 113 -11.90 -4.40 1.09
N PHE A 114 -10.93 -4.78 1.92
CA PHE A 114 -9.67 -4.06 2.05
C PHE A 114 -8.80 -4.29 0.82
N TRP A 115 -8.29 -3.22 0.24
CA TRP A 115 -7.51 -3.28 -1.00
C TRP A 115 -8.21 -4.04 -2.14
N ALA A 116 -9.52 -3.87 -2.28
CA ALA A 116 -10.31 -4.62 -3.26
C ALA A 116 -10.52 -3.88 -4.59
N SER A 117 -10.29 -2.58 -4.62
CA SER A 117 -10.61 -1.74 -5.79
C SER A 117 -9.40 -1.56 -6.71
N ASN A 118 -9.68 -1.45 -8.02
CA ASN A 118 -8.70 -0.99 -8.99
C ASN A 118 -8.63 0.53 -9.00
N PRO A 119 -7.46 1.13 -9.23
CA PRO A 119 -7.34 2.57 -9.39
C PRO A 119 -7.93 3.02 -10.72
N THR A 120 -8.28 4.29 -10.79
CA THR A 120 -8.76 4.99 -11.99
C THR A 120 -7.78 6.08 -12.40
N ASP A 121 -8.07 6.80 -13.49
CA ASP A 121 -7.31 7.95 -13.98
C ASP A 121 -5.82 7.64 -14.19
N LEU A 122 -4.93 8.42 -13.60
CA LEU A 122 -3.47 8.31 -13.79
C LEU A 122 -2.89 6.94 -13.42
N TYR A 123 -3.50 6.24 -12.47
CA TYR A 123 -3.01 4.95 -11.96
C TYR A 123 -3.72 3.74 -12.57
N GLN A 124 -4.61 3.93 -13.52
CA GLN A 124 -5.47 2.86 -14.07
C GLN A 124 -4.72 1.68 -14.68
N SER A 125 -3.48 1.88 -15.15
CA SER A 125 -2.63 0.82 -15.69
C SER A 125 -2.04 -0.09 -14.60
N LEU A 126 -2.00 0.36 -13.35
CA LEU A 126 -1.42 -0.33 -12.20
C LEU A 126 -2.52 -1.09 -11.45
N LYS A 127 -2.99 -2.18 -12.05
CA LYS A 127 -4.11 -2.96 -11.50
C LYS A 127 -3.79 -3.59 -10.16
N ASN A 128 -4.83 -3.71 -9.34
CA ASN A 128 -4.77 -4.32 -8.03
C ASN A 128 -4.46 -5.82 -8.13
N MET A 129 -3.44 -6.26 -7.41
CA MET A 129 -2.99 -7.65 -7.33
C MET A 129 -3.08 -8.19 -5.89
N SER A 130 -3.84 -7.53 -5.00
CA SER A 130 -3.91 -7.90 -3.58
C SER A 130 -4.42 -9.31 -3.33
N GLU A 131 -5.19 -9.88 -4.26
CA GLU A 131 -5.65 -11.28 -4.15
C GLU A 131 -4.50 -12.29 -4.07
N LYS A 132 -3.32 -11.95 -4.59
CA LYS A 132 -2.13 -12.82 -4.48
C LYS A 132 -1.62 -12.97 -3.05
N ILE A 133 -1.99 -12.07 -2.13
CA ILE A 133 -1.52 -12.08 -0.73
C ILE A 133 -2.65 -12.20 0.30
N LYS A 134 -3.90 -12.13 -0.11
CA LYS A 134 -5.04 -12.38 0.77
C LYS A 134 -5.20 -13.89 0.97
N LEU A 135 -5.41 -14.26 2.22
CA LEU A 135 -5.67 -15.64 2.61
C LEU A 135 -7.17 -15.91 2.73
#